data_ae9cc50fa1ba52785aeff62e6831a3ec
#
_entry.id   ae9cc50fa1ba52785aeff62e6831a3ec
#
_cell.length_a   1.000
_cell.length_b   1.000
_cell.length_c   1.000
_cell.angle_alpha   90.00
_cell.angle_beta   90.00
_cell.angle_gamma   90.00
#
_symmetry.space_group_name_H-M   'P 1'
#
loop_
_entity.id
_entity.type
_entity.pdbx_description
1 polymer ?
#
loop_
_entity_poly.entity_id
_entity_poly.type
_entity_poly.pdbx_seq_one_letter_code
_entity_poly.pdbx_strand_id
1 'polypeptide(L)'
;MSTTERQTDSQSNYAGKELLIKAEQDLKHYNAWIVNTLIRNAPSLTAQSAVLDFGAGIGTLSQIFLAQSGVCPEGVELDDSQRAVYASRGFKAYANLSQTSKTYSLIFTSNVLEHIEDDVAVLQNLQEKLNQGGWLLIYVPAFEAIWTSMDNKVGHYRRYRQADLKAKLTQAGYVVHKSHYCDSLGFILAFIFKFIGNKNGEPTSGSLRFYDRVLLPISKFMDLFCSPFFGKNVFVLAQRKD
;
A
#
# COMPACT_ATOMS: atom_id res chain seq x y z
N MET A 1 -11.17 28.25 12.81
CA MET A 1 -10.07 27.37 12.37
C MET A 1 -8.82 28.22 12.28
N SER A 2 -7.84 27.90 13.09
CA SER A 2 -6.64 28.72 13.29
C SER A 2 -5.67 28.55 12.11
N THR A 3 -4.91 29.59 11.81
CA THR A 3 -3.86 29.61 10.78
C THR A 3 -2.79 28.53 10.98
N THR A 4 -2.66 28.00 12.18
CA THR A 4 -1.70 26.94 12.56
C THR A 4 -2.11 25.56 12.04
N GLU A 5 -3.40 25.23 11.98
CA GLU A 5 -3.89 23.95 11.44
C GLU A 5 -3.71 23.85 9.92
N ARG A 6 -3.90 24.96 9.19
CA ARG A 6 -3.69 24.97 7.73
C ARG A 6 -2.22 24.87 7.32
N GLN A 7 -1.29 25.34 8.14
CA GLN A 7 0.15 25.22 7.85
C GLN A 7 0.70 23.81 8.12
N THR A 8 0.17 23.11 9.13
CA THR A 8 0.58 21.72 9.41
C THR A 8 0.08 20.75 8.34
N ASP A 9 -1.14 20.92 7.81
CA ASP A 9 -1.69 20.10 6.73
C ASP A 9 -0.90 20.25 5.41
N SER A 10 -0.56 21.51 5.04
CA SER A 10 0.20 21.74 3.80
C SER A 10 1.64 21.21 3.85
N GLN A 11 2.28 21.24 5.03
CA GLN A 11 3.63 20.69 5.20
C GLN A 11 3.64 19.16 5.23
N SER A 12 2.63 18.50 5.81
CA SER A 12 2.51 17.04 5.82
C SER A 12 2.25 16.49 4.41
N ASN A 13 1.39 17.16 3.63
CA ASN A 13 1.08 16.76 2.25
C ASN A 13 2.30 16.92 1.32
N TYR A 14 3.10 17.99 1.49
CA TYR A 14 4.32 18.18 0.71
C TYR A 14 5.38 17.11 1.02
N ALA A 15 5.58 16.77 2.30
CA ALA A 15 6.52 15.74 2.72
C ALA A 15 6.13 14.34 2.19
N GLY A 16 4.83 14.02 2.14
CA GLY A 16 4.33 12.75 1.60
C GLY A 16 4.66 12.56 0.11
N LYS A 17 4.44 13.62 -0.69
CA LYS A 17 4.73 13.59 -2.14
C LYS A 17 6.22 13.40 -2.43
N GLU A 18 7.10 14.09 -1.72
CA GLU A 18 8.56 13.94 -1.90
C GLU A 18 9.03 12.53 -1.55
N LEU A 19 8.49 11.94 -0.48
CA LEU A 19 8.80 10.57 -0.10
C LEU A 19 8.35 9.57 -1.18
N LEU A 20 7.18 9.76 -1.80
CA LEU A 20 6.72 8.91 -2.90
C LEU A 20 7.61 9.04 -4.14
N ILE A 21 8.01 10.26 -4.52
CA ILE A 21 8.95 10.48 -5.63
C ILE A 21 10.30 9.81 -5.36
N LYS A 22 10.83 9.95 -4.14
CA LYS A 22 12.06 9.28 -3.72
C LYS A 22 11.94 7.76 -3.77
N ALA A 23 10.82 7.22 -3.26
CA ALA A 23 10.56 5.79 -3.31
C ALA A 23 10.43 5.27 -4.75
N GLU A 24 9.80 6.02 -5.65
CA GLU A 24 9.72 5.67 -7.07
C GLU A 24 11.11 5.59 -7.73
N GLN A 25 11.99 6.51 -7.41
CA GLN A 25 13.34 6.57 -7.97
C GLN A 25 14.30 5.53 -7.40
N ASP A 26 14.25 5.30 -6.10
CA ASP A 26 15.24 4.56 -5.35
C ASP A 26 14.83 3.10 -5.03
N LEU A 27 13.52 2.76 -5.09
CA LEU A 27 12.96 1.45 -4.75
C LEU A 27 12.24 0.79 -5.95
N LYS A 28 12.85 0.81 -7.13
CA LYS A 28 12.25 0.33 -8.38
C LYS A 28 11.90 -1.16 -8.34
N HIS A 29 12.81 -2.00 -7.84
CA HIS A 29 12.58 -3.45 -7.76
C HIS A 29 11.60 -3.79 -6.64
N TYR A 30 11.60 -3.01 -5.55
CA TYR A 30 10.65 -3.17 -4.45
C TYR A 30 9.21 -2.83 -4.90
N ASN A 31 9.02 -1.70 -5.57
CA ASN A 31 7.72 -1.32 -6.13
C ASN A 31 7.23 -2.36 -7.16
N ALA A 32 8.12 -2.81 -8.04
CA ALA A 32 7.80 -3.88 -8.99
C ALA A 32 7.46 -5.21 -8.27
N TRP A 33 8.13 -5.51 -7.15
CA TRP A 33 7.82 -6.70 -6.35
C TRP A 33 6.45 -6.61 -5.67
N ILE A 34 6.06 -5.45 -5.13
CA ILE A 34 4.72 -5.23 -4.60
C ILE A 34 3.69 -5.53 -5.69
N VAL A 35 3.80 -4.89 -6.86
CA VAL A 35 2.85 -5.07 -7.96
C VAL A 35 2.85 -6.51 -8.47
N ASN A 36 4.01 -7.15 -8.61
CA ASN A 36 4.09 -8.58 -8.94
C ASN A 36 3.37 -9.47 -7.92
N THR A 37 3.47 -9.13 -6.63
CA THR A 37 2.74 -9.85 -5.58
C THR A 37 1.23 -9.66 -5.73
N LEU A 38 0.79 -8.45 -6.03
CA LEU A 38 -0.62 -8.16 -6.31
C LEU A 38 -1.11 -8.96 -7.54
N ILE A 39 -0.45 -8.85 -8.69
CA ILE A 39 -0.87 -9.47 -9.95
C ILE A 39 -0.87 -11.01 -9.86
N ARG A 40 0.17 -11.62 -9.27
CA ARG A 40 0.25 -13.09 -9.13
C ARG A 40 -0.82 -13.70 -8.24
N ASN A 41 -1.40 -12.91 -7.35
CA ASN A 41 -2.47 -13.34 -6.47
C ASN A 41 -3.85 -12.83 -6.93
N ALA A 42 -3.90 -11.92 -7.90
CA ALA A 42 -5.15 -11.45 -8.49
C ALA A 42 -5.86 -12.59 -9.25
N PRO A 43 -7.18 -12.54 -9.36
CA PRO A 43 -7.91 -13.37 -10.31
C PRO A 43 -7.45 -13.06 -11.75
N SER A 44 -7.81 -13.92 -12.67
CA SER A 44 -7.50 -13.68 -14.09
C SER A 44 -8.09 -12.34 -14.54
N LEU A 45 -7.23 -11.41 -14.96
CA LEU A 45 -7.60 -10.10 -15.48
C LEU A 45 -7.69 -10.16 -16.99
N THR A 46 -8.65 -9.46 -17.54
CA THR A 46 -8.81 -9.21 -18.98
C THR A 46 -8.69 -7.72 -19.25
N ALA A 47 -8.51 -7.31 -20.49
CA ALA A 47 -8.47 -5.90 -20.86
C ALA A 47 -9.74 -5.11 -20.46
N GLN A 48 -10.85 -5.80 -20.23
CA GLN A 48 -12.14 -5.23 -19.80
C GLN A 48 -12.30 -5.22 -18.27
N SER A 49 -11.34 -5.78 -17.52
CA SER A 49 -11.41 -5.78 -16.06
C SER A 49 -11.38 -4.37 -15.50
N ALA A 50 -12.40 -4.02 -14.72
CA ALA A 50 -12.42 -2.75 -14.00
C ALA A 50 -11.56 -2.87 -12.74
N VAL A 51 -10.47 -2.11 -12.67
CA VAL A 51 -9.50 -2.13 -11.56
C VAL A 51 -9.40 -0.76 -10.93
N LEU A 52 -9.34 -0.71 -9.60
CA LEU A 52 -9.15 0.51 -8.81
C LEU A 52 -7.89 0.41 -7.95
N ASP A 53 -7.07 1.45 -7.98
CA ASP A 53 -5.97 1.72 -7.04
C ASP A 53 -6.49 2.68 -5.97
N PHE A 54 -6.67 2.19 -4.74
CA PHE A 54 -7.16 2.99 -3.63
C PHE A 54 -6.00 3.52 -2.80
N GLY A 55 -5.85 4.85 -2.75
CA GLY A 55 -4.68 5.57 -2.24
C GLY A 55 -3.55 5.55 -3.28
N ALA A 56 -3.89 5.95 -4.51
CA ALA A 56 -3.04 5.77 -5.68
C ALA A 56 -1.75 6.63 -5.66
N GLY A 57 -1.67 7.61 -4.76
CA GLY A 57 -0.53 8.51 -4.64
C GLY A 57 -0.22 9.22 -5.97
N ILE A 58 1.05 9.21 -6.34
CA ILE A 58 1.51 9.75 -7.63
C ILE A 58 1.37 8.74 -8.80
N GLY A 59 0.83 7.52 -8.56
CA GLY A 59 0.56 6.51 -9.59
C GLY A 59 1.73 5.59 -9.93
N THR A 60 2.74 5.50 -9.09
CA THR A 60 3.89 4.62 -9.31
C THR A 60 3.48 3.16 -9.47
N LEU A 61 2.64 2.65 -8.55
CA LEU A 61 2.18 1.25 -8.61
C LEU A 61 1.22 1.04 -9.77
N SER A 62 0.33 1.99 -10.06
CA SER A 62 -0.57 1.95 -11.22
C SER A 62 0.16 1.87 -12.54
N GLN A 63 1.28 2.61 -12.73
CA GLN A 63 2.10 2.53 -13.94
C GLN A 63 2.73 1.14 -14.11
N ILE A 64 3.26 0.59 -13.03
CA ILE A 64 3.86 -0.76 -13.05
C ILE A 64 2.77 -1.80 -13.29
N PHE A 65 1.59 -1.64 -12.65
CA PHE A 65 0.45 -2.55 -12.84
C PHE A 65 -0.01 -2.57 -14.30
N LEU A 66 -0.19 -1.40 -14.93
CA LEU A 66 -0.53 -1.29 -16.34
C LEU A 66 0.53 -1.95 -17.22
N ALA A 67 1.80 -1.68 -16.98
CA ALA A 67 2.90 -2.24 -17.78
C ALA A 67 2.98 -3.77 -17.71
N GLN A 68 2.62 -4.36 -16.55
CA GLN A 68 2.72 -5.80 -16.34
C GLN A 68 1.45 -6.59 -16.67
N SER A 69 0.27 -5.99 -16.47
CA SER A 69 -1.02 -6.67 -16.67
C SER A 69 -1.71 -6.28 -17.98
N GLY A 70 -1.34 -5.16 -18.58
CA GLY A 70 -2.07 -4.57 -19.71
C GLY A 70 -3.40 -3.93 -19.32
N VAL A 71 -3.76 -3.90 -18.03
CA VAL A 71 -5.01 -3.34 -17.50
C VAL A 71 -4.74 -1.98 -16.88
N CYS A 72 -5.46 -0.94 -17.35
CA CYS A 72 -5.32 0.41 -16.85
C CYS A 72 -6.20 0.60 -15.59
N PRO A 73 -5.63 0.80 -14.40
CA PRO A 73 -6.43 1.07 -13.21
C PRO A 73 -6.93 2.51 -13.20
N GLU A 74 -8.09 2.74 -12.58
CA GLU A 74 -8.50 4.07 -12.11
C GLU A 74 -7.94 4.27 -10.70
N GLY A 75 -7.75 5.53 -10.26
CA GLY A 75 -7.18 5.82 -8.94
C GLY A 75 -8.10 6.68 -8.08
N VAL A 76 -8.11 6.40 -6.78
CA VAL A 76 -8.61 7.30 -5.75
C VAL A 76 -7.43 7.83 -4.96
N GLU A 77 -7.27 9.16 -4.92
CA GLU A 77 -6.22 9.83 -4.16
C GLU A 77 -6.77 11.13 -3.56
N LEU A 78 -6.66 11.24 -2.23
CA LEU A 78 -7.21 12.36 -1.48
C LEU A 78 -6.40 13.65 -1.65
N ASP A 79 -5.07 13.53 -1.72
CA ASP A 79 -4.16 14.66 -1.89
C ASP A 79 -4.24 15.22 -3.31
N ASP A 80 -4.63 16.48 -3.44
CA ASP A 80 -4.81 17.17 -4.72
C ASP A 80 -3.53 17.21 -5.56
N SER A 81 -2.37 17.38 -4.92
CA SER A 81 -1.08 17.49 -5.59
C SER A 81 -0.58 16.16 -6.13
N GLN A 82 -0.83 15.07 -5.40
CA GLN A 82 -0.51 13.71 -5.83
C GLN A 82 -1.49 13.25 -6.91
N ARG A 83 -2.78 13.52 -6.73
CA ARG A 83 -3.84 13.22 -7.70
C ARG A 83 -3.59 13.94 -9.04
N ALA A 84 -3.12 15.18 -9.02
CA ALA A 84 -2.75 15.90 -10.23
C ALA A 84 -1.59 15.20 -10.98
N VAL A 85 -0.59 14.68 -10.27
CA VAL A 85 0.49 13.88 -10.87
C VAL A 85 -0.06 12.58 -11.44
N TYR A 86 -0.93 11.88 -10.70
CA TYR A 86 -1.59 10.65 -11.17
C TYR A 86 -2.34 10.90 -12.50
N ALA A 87 -3.15 11.96 -12.54
CA ALA A 87 -3.89 12.34 -13.75
C ALA A 87 -2.97 12.75 -14.92
N SER A 88 -1.86 13.44 -14.64
CA SER A 88 -0.88 13.83 -15.66
C SER A 88 -0.17 12.63 -16.33
N ARG A 89 -0.18 11.47 -15.66
CA ARG A 89 0.33 10.20 -16.20
C ARG A 89 -0.67 9.45 -17.09
N GLY A 90 -1.85 10.05 -17.34
CA GLY A 90 -2.88 9.49 -18.22
C GLY A 90 -3.89 8.59 -17.51
N PHE A 91 -3.88 8.50 -16.18
CA PHE A 91 -4.82 7.73 -15.41
C PHE A 91 -6.06 8.54 -15.03
N LYS A 92 -7.22 7.89 -14.95
CA LYS A 92 -8.43 8.49 -14.42
C LYS A 92 -8.37 8.54 -12.90
N ALA A 93 -8.49 9.74 -12.35
CA ALA A 93 -8.31 10.03 -10.94
C ALA A 93 -9.58 10.59 -10.29
N TYR A 94 -9.83 10.18 -9.05
CA TYR A 94 -10.93 10.66 -8.21
C TYR A 94 -10.41 11.14 -6.85
N ALA A 95 -11.05 12.13 -6.27
CA ALA A 95 -10.68 12.59 -4.93
C ALA A 95 -11.17 11.65 -3.82
N ASN A 96 -12.26 10.91 -4.06
CA ASN A 96 -12.83 9.97 -3.10
C ASN A 96 -13.68 8.90 -3.80
N LEU A 97 -14.03 7.85 -3.08
CA LEU A 97 -14.81 6.71 -3.59
C LEU A 97 -16.21 7.09 -4.08
N SER A 98 -16.84 8.15 -3.51
CA SER A 98 -18.20 8.54 -3.91
C SER A 98 -18.26 9.10 -5.33
N GLN A 99 -17.13 9.60 -5.86
CA GLN A 99 -17.02 10.09 -7.24
C GLN A 99 -16.94 8.96 -8.27
N THR A 100 -16.70 7.73 -7.84
CA THR A 100 -16.70 6.57 -8.75
C THR A 100 -18.14 6.13 -9.00
N SER A 101 -18.56 6.10 -10.26
CA SER A 101 -19.92 5.72 -10.66
C SER A 101 -20.11 4.23 -10.97
N LYS A 102 -19.02 3.45 -10.97
CA LYS A 102 -19.03 2.03 -11.32
C LYS A 102 -18.52 1.17 -10.16
N THR A 103 -18.70 -0.13 -10.30
CA THR A 103 -18.08 -1.14 -9.45
C THR A 103 -16.88 -1.77 -10.15
N TYR A 104 -16.01 -2.42 -9.40
CA TYR A 104 -14.73 -2.95 -9.84
C TYR A 104 -14.66 -4.46 -9.63
N SER A 105 -13.99 -5.16 -10.54
CA SER A 105 -13.68 -6.58 -10.38
C SER A 105 -12.50 -6.80 -9.43
N LEU A 106 -11.63 -5.79 -9.33
CA LEU A 106 -10.48 -5.78 -8.46
C LEU A 106 -10.26 -4.38 -7.88
N ILE A 107 -10.06 -4.30 -6.58
CA ILE A 107 -9.49 -3.12 -5.90
C ILE A 107 -8.17 -3.56 -5.27
N PHE A 108 -7.12 -2.78 -5.45
CA PHE A 108 -5.89 -2.95 -4.68
C PHE A 108 -5.55 -1.68 -3.91
N THR A 109 -4.88 -1.86 -2.78
CA THR A 109 -4.40 -0.77 -1.92
C THR A 109 -3.07 -1.15 -1.29
N SER A 110 -2.15 -0.21 -1.25
CA SER A 110 -0.81 -0.43 -0.72
C SER A 110 -0.36 0.74 0.14
N ASN A 111 -0.10 0.47 1.42
CA ASN A 111 0.33 1.46 2.42
C ASN A 111 -0.62 2.66 2.51
N VAL A 112 -1.90 2.39 2.78
CA VAL A 112 -2.99 3.38 2.90
C VAL A 112 -3.79 3.17 4.17
N LEU A 113 -4.20 1.94 4.49
CA LEU A 113 -5.11 1.66 5.60
C LEU A 113 -4.52 2.04 6.97
N GLU A 114 -3.20 2.01 7.11
CA GLU A 114 -2.49 2.45 8.30
C GLU A 114 -2.64 3.93 8.60
N HIS A 115 -2.99 4.74 7.60
CA HIS A 115 -3.25 6.18 7.72
C HIS A 115 -4.71 6.50 8.05
N ILE A 116 -5.58 5.52 8.15
CA ILE A 116 -7.02 5.72 8.33
C ILE A 116 -7.43 5.23 9.73
N GLU A 117 -8.02 6.12 10.52
CA GLU A 117 -8.42 5.80 11.89
C GLU A 117 -9.52 4.73 11.93
N ASP A 118 -10.60 4.89 11.14
CA ASP A 118 -11.66 3.89 10.97
C ASP A 118 -11.43 3.08 9.69
N ASP A 119 -10.47 2.18 9.74
CA ASP A 119 -10.12 1.29 8.64
C ASP A 119 -11.23 0.28 8.30
N VAL A 120 -12.05 -0.12 9.28
CA VAL A 120 -13.19 -1.03 9.04
C VAL A 120 -14.27 -0.36 8.20
N ALA A 121 -14.62 0.90 8.49
CA ALA A 121 -15.58 1.65 7.67
C ALA A 121 -15.08 1.81 6.23
N VAL A 122 -13.79 2.07 6.04
CA VAL A 122 -13.21 2.14 4.69
C VAL A 122 -13.27 0.78 3.99
N LEU A 123 -12.95 -0.32 4.66
CA LEU A 123 -13.08 -1.66 4.08
C LEU A 123 -14.52 -1.97 3.66
N GLN A 124 -15.53 -1.54 4.43
CA GLN A 124 -16.94 -1.66 4.05
C GLN A 124 -17.26 -0.82 2.80
N ASN A 125 -16.81 0.43 2.74
CA ASN A 125 -17.00 1.30 1.58
C ASN A 125 -16.33 0.71 0.32
N LEU A 126 -15.15 0.11 0.45
CA LEU A 126 -14.47 -0.60 -0.64
C LEU A 126 -15.26 -1.85 -1.08
N GLN A 127 -15.87 -2.57 -0.13
CA GLN A 127 -16.70 -3.73 -0.45
C GLN A 127 -17.91 -3.34 -1.31
N GLU A 128 -18.56 -2.22 -1.03
CA GLU A 128 -19.68 -1.70 -1.83
C GLU A 128 -19.26 -1.33 -3.27
N LYS A 129 -17.98 -0.97 -3.46
CA LYS A 129 -17.41 -0.66 -4.79
C LYS A 129 -16.90 -1.87 -5.55
N LEU A 130 -16.91 -3.05 -4.97
CA LEU A 130 -16.60 -4.30 -5.67
C LEU A 130 -17.85 -4.89 -6.34
N ASN A 131 -17.68 -5.53 -7.48
CA ASN A 131 -18.68 -6.42 -8.05
C ASN A 131 -19.00 -7.57 -7.06
N GLN A 132 -20.12 -8.27 -7.22
CA GLN A 132 -20.33 -9.54 -6.54
C GLN A 132 -19.18 -10.50 -6.91
N GLY A 133 -18.59 -11.14 -5.87
CA GLY A 133 -17.41 -11.96 -6.05
C GLY A 133 -16.13 -11.21 -6.44
N GLY A 134 -16.15 -9.87 -6.41
CA GLY A 134 -14.99 -9.03 -6.68
C GLY A 134 -13.90 -9.15 -5.61
N TRP A 135 -12.68 -8.75 -5.94
CA TRP A 135 -11.49 -9.02 -5.14
C TRP A 135 -10.86 -7.75 -4.59
N LEU A 136 -10.36 -7.86 -3.36
CA LEU A 136 -9.57 -6.84 -2.68
C LEU A 136 -8.17 -7.39 -2.38
N LEU A 137 -7.14 -6.66 -2.82
CA LEU A 137 -5.74 -6.93 -2.53
C LEU A 137 -5.22 -5.82 -1.61
N ILE A 138 -4.65 -6.21 -0.47
CA ILE A 138 -4.11 -5.29 0.53
C ILE A 138 -2.63 -5.59 0.75
N TYR A 139 -1.82 -4.54 0.79
CA TYR A 139 -0.42 -4.58 1.19
C TYR A 139 -0.17 -3.44 2.19
N VAL A 140 0.10 -3.77 3.45
CA VAL A 140 0.21 -2.80 4.56
C VAL A 140 1.38 -3.13 5.47
N PRO A 141 1.93 -2.15 6.23
CA PRO A 141 3.02 -2.38 7.17
C PRO A 141 2.58 -3.31 8.30
N ALA A 142 3.48 -4.22 8.66
CA ALA A 142 3.25 -5.20 9.71
C ALA A 142 4.02 -4.90 10.99
N PHE A 143 3.47 -5.39 12.11
CA PHE A 143 4.03 -5.42 13.45
C PHE A 143 4.39 -4.07 14.09
N GLU A 144 3.68 -3.73 15.14
CA GLU A 144 4.00 -2.61 16.04
C GLU A 144 5.42 -2.72 16.66
N ALA A 145 5.97 -3.94 16.73
CA ALA A 145 7.31 -4.18 17.26
C ALA A 145 8.40 -3.42 16.49
N ILE A 146 8.18 -3.12 15.21
CA ILE A 146 9.10 -2.36 14.36
C ILE A 146 8.62 -0.93 14.08
N TRP A 147 7.72 -0.40 14.91
CA TRP A 147 7.31 1.01 14.87
C TRP A 147 8.49 1.95 15.08
N THR A 148 8.58 2.99 14.25
CA THR A 148 9.67 3.96 14.25
C THR A 148 9.13 5.40 14.26
N SER A 149 10.02 6.38 14.39
CA SER A 149 9.68 7.80 14.22
C SER A 149 9.14 8.13 12.83
N MET A 150 9.46 7.32 11.81
CA MET A 150 8.92 7.50 10.47
C MET A 150 7.41 7.24 10.44
N ASP A 151 6.91 6.22 11.15
CA ASP A 151 5.49 5.95 11.26
C ASP A 151 4.73 7.15 11.80
N ASN A 152 5.26 7.77 12.87
CA ASN A 152 4.69 9.00 13.43
C ASN A 152 4.74 10.18 12.43
N LYS A 153 5.87 10.33 11.71
CA LYS A 153 6.07 11.41 10.76
C LYS A 153 5.09 11.36 9.58
N VAL A 154 4.78 10.15 9.09
CA VAL A 154 3.83 9.95 7.99
C VAL A 154 2.38 9.78 8.48
N GLY A 155 2.12 9.85 9.78
CA GLY A 155 0.77 9.83 10.34
C GLY A 155 0.12 8.45 10.36
N HIS A 156 0.89 7.38 10.62
CA HIS A 156 0.31 6.07 10.84
C HIS A 156 -0.47 6.03 12.15
N TYR A 157 -1.64 5.39 12.13
CA TYR A 157 -2.39 5.02 13.33
C TYR A 157 -1.96 3.66 13.86
N ARG A 158 -1.53 2.73 12.97
CA ARG A 158 -1.23 1.33 13.32
C ARG A 158 -0.36 0.62 12.30
N ARG A 159 0.18 -0.52 12.74
CA ARG A 159 0.71 -1.58 11.90
C ARG A 159 -0.10 -2.85 12.11
N TYR A 160 -0.15 -3.72 11.14
CA TYR A 160 -1.07 -4.86 11.14
C TYR A 160 -0.39 -6.18 11.49
N ARG A 161 -1.13 -7.06 12.16
CA ARG A 161 -0.87 -8.51 12.14
C ARG A 161 -1.87 -9.19 11.22
N GLN A 162 -1.48 -10.34 10.66
CA GLN A 162 -2.40 -11.11 9.79
C GLN A 162 -3.73 -11.40 10.46
N ALA A 163 -3.73 -11.81 11.75
CA ALA A 163 -4.94 -12.14 12.49
C ALA A 163 -5.88 -10.94 12.61
N ASP A 164 -5.34 -9.77 12.98
CA ASP A 164 -6.12 -8.55 13.18
C ASP A 164 -6.73 -8.06 11.86
N LEU A 165 -5.94 -8.05 10.77
CA LEU A 165 -6.42 -7.64 9.45
C LEU A 165 -7.49 -8.60 8.92
N LYS A 166 -7.30 -9.92 9.12
CA LYS A 166 -8.32 -10.93 8.76
C LYS A 166 -9.64 -10.74 9.53
N ALA A 167 -9.57 -10.43 10.84
CA ALA A 167 -10.76 -10.17 11.64
C ALA A 167 -11.52 -8.93 11.13
N LYS A 168 -10.81 -7.83 10.85
CA LYS A 168 -11.39 -6.60 10.28
C LYS A 168 -12.03 -6.85 8.91
N LEU A 169 -11.37 -7.59 8.04
CA LEU A 169 -11.91 -7.97 6.72
C LEU A 169 -13.17 -8.82 6.85
N THR A 170 -13.18 -9.79 7.76
CA THR A 170 -14.37 -10.61 8.02
C THR A 170 -15.53 -9.75 8.53
N GLN A 171 -15.25 -8.81 9.45
CA GLN A 171 -16.23 -7.84 9.96
C GLN A 171 -16.77 -6.94 8.84
N ALA A 172 -15.93 -6.56 7.88
CA ALA A 172 -16.32 -5.73 6.74
C ALA A 172 -16.97 -6.52 5.58
N GLY A 173 -17.28 -7.83 5.77
CA GLY A 173 -18.03 -8.63 4.80
C GLY A 173 -17.18 -9.27 3.71
N TYR A 174 -15.90 -9.53 3.98
CA TYR A 174 -15.01 -10.25 3.06
C TYR A 174 -14.75 -11.69 3.49
N VAL A 175 -14.44 -12.54 2.52
CA VAL A 175 -13.82 -13.86 2.72
C VAL A 175 -12.34 -13.76 2.40
N VAL A 176 -11.48 -14.06 3.37
CA VAL A 176 -10.02 -14.03 3.17
C VAL A 176 -9.55 -15.35 2.59
N HIS A 177 -8.96 -15.30 1.39
CA HIS A 177 -8.44 -16.47 0.68
C HIS A 177 -6.95 -16.71 0.93
N LYS A 178 -6.16 -15.65 1.02
CA LYS A 178 -4.72 -15.74 1.22
C LYS A 178 -4.21 -14.61 2.11
N SER A 179 -3.23 -14.93 2.95
CA SER A 179 -2.54 -13.93 3.75
C SER A 179 -1.15 -14.45 4.07
N HIS A 180 -0.13 -13.61 3.93
CA HIS A 180 1.25 -13.91 4.31
C HIS A 180 2.00 -12.60 4.59
N TYR A 181 3.10 -12.72 5.32
CA TYR A 181 4.01 -11.61 5.50
C TYR A 181 4.97 -11.49 4.31
N CYS A 182 5.49 -10.31 4.09
CA CYS A 182 6.42 -9.98 3.03
C CYS A 182 7.59 -9.21 3.61
N ASP A 183 8.76 -9.37 2.98
CA ASP A 183 9.97 -8.62 3.34
C ASP A 183 10.51 -8.98 4.73
N SER A 184 10.84 -10.28 4.90
CA SER A 184 11.36 -10.82 6.16
C SER A 184 12.70 -10.22 6.56
N LEU A 185 13.63 -9.99 5.62
CA LEU A 185 14.90 -9.32 5.91
C LEU A 185 14.67 -7.86 6.30
N GLY A 186 13.76 -7.17 5.62
CA GLY A 186 13.37 -5.80 5.97
C GLY A 186 12.82 -5.69 7.38
N PHE A 187 12.07 -6.71 7.86
CA PHE A 187 11.62 -6.77 9.25
C PHE A 187 12.81 -6.87 10.21
N ILE A 188 13.75 -7.78 9.96
CA ILE A 188 14.95 -7.96 10.82
C ILE A 188 15.76 -6.67 10.88
N LEU A 189 16.00 -6.05 9.73
CA LEU A 189 16.73 -4.80 9.66
C LEU A 189 16.01 -3.67 10.40
N ALA A 190 14.72 -3.50 10.20
CA ALA A 190 13.92 -2.49 10.90
C ALA A 190 13.95 -2.71 12.42
N PHE A 191 13.88 -3.97 12.87
CA PHE A 191 13.98 -4.33 14.27
C PHE A 191 15.35 -3.98 14.86
N ILE A 192 16.44 -4.30 14.16
CA ILE A 192 17.80 -3.96 14.59
C ILE A 192 18.00 -2.44 14.61
N PHE A 193 17.58 -1.73 13.58
CA PHE A 193 17.71 -0.27 13.50
C PHE A 193 16.92 0.46 14.59
N LYS A 194 15.83 -0.10 15.09
CA LYS A 194 15.10 0.46 16.22
C LYS A 194 15.97 0.62 17.48
N PHE A 195 16.93 -0.29 17.70
CA PHE A 195 17.81 -0.27 18.88
C PHE A 195 19.15 0.41 18.64
N ILE A 196 19.67 0.40 17.42
CA ILE A 196 21.02 0.88 17.09
C ILE A 196 20.95 2.20 16.32
N GLY A 197 19.84 2.46 15.61
CA GLY A 197 19.70 3.59 14.70
C GLY A 197 19.54 4.94 15.40
N ASN A 198 20.04 5.99 14.75
CA ASN A 198 19.77 7.37 15.15
C ASN A 198 18.27 7.64 15.01
N LYS A 199 17.58 8.02 16.07
CA LYS A 199 16.12 8.22 16.13
C LYS A 199 15.57 9.19 15.08
N ASN A 200 16.43 10.01 14.46
CA ASN A 200 16.07 11.00 13.43
C ASN A 200 16.63 10.67 12.04
N GLY A 201 17.24 9.50 11.84
CA GLY A 201 17.89 9.12 10.59
C GLY A 201 16.89 8.69 9.52
N GLU A 202 16.60 9.56 8.56
CA GLU A 202 15.92 9.16 7.33
C GLU A 202 16.85 8.29 6.46
N PRO A 203 16.30 7.26 5.81
CA PRO A 203 17.11 6.47 4.88
C PRO A 203 17.58 7.35 3.72
N THR A 204 18.87 7.29 3.45
CA THR A 204 19.47 7.99 2.31
C THR A 204 19.11 7.30 0.98
N SER A 205 19.16 8.02 -0.15
CA SER A 205 18.98 7.40 -1.47
C SER A 205 19.98 6.27 -1.73
N GLY A 206 21.21 6.38 -1.20
CA GLY A 206 22.20 5.31 -1.30
C GLY A 206 21.80 4.04 -0.56
N SER A 207 21.29 4.17 0.67
CA SER A 207 20.83 3.02 1.46
C SER A 207 19.56 2.38 0.88
N LEU A 208 18.63 3.18 0.35
CA LEU A 208 17.44 2.67 -0.34
C LEU A 208 17.79 1.87 -1.59
N ARG A 209 18.69 2.40 -2.45
CA ARG A 209 19.14 1.69 -3.65
C ARG A 209 19.94 0.43 -3.33
N PHE A 210 20.76 0.45 -2.28
CA PHE A 210 21.46 -0.74 -1.80
C PHE A 210 20.45 -1.80 -1.33
N TYR A 211 19.47 -1.38 -0.55
CA TYR A 211 18.39 -2.26 -0.16
C TYR A 211 17.67 -2.88 -1.37
N ASP A 212 17.25 -2.03 -2.30
CA ASP A 212 16.48 -2.41 -3.48
C ASP A 212 17.19 -3.41 -4.39
N ARG A 213 18.53 -3.25 -4.54
CA ARG A 213 19.32 -4.08 -5.47
C ARG A 213 19.94 -5.31 -4.84
N VAL A 214 20.36 -5.20 -3.58
CA VAL A 214 21.16 -6.24 -2.92
C VAL A 214 20.35 -7.00 -1.87
N LEU A 215 19.67 -6.30 -0.98
CA LEU A 215 19.00 -6.93 0.16
C LEU A 215 17.62 -7.48 -0.20
N LEU A 216 16.90 -6.86 -1.12
CA LEU A 216 15.59 -7.33 -1.56
C LEU A 216 15.61 -8.73 -2.19
N PRO A 217 16.55 -9.11 -3.08
CA PRO A 217 16.66 -10.49 -3.55
C PRO A 217 16.85 -11.50 -2.42
N ILE A 218 17.64 -11.15 -1.40
CA ILE A 218 17.86 -11.99 -0.22
C ILE A 218 16.56 -12.09 0.59
N SER A 219 15.86 -10.97 0.79
CA SER A 219 14.56 -10.95 1.48
C SER A 219 13.54 -11.86 0.77
N LYS A 220 13.45 -11.80 -0.55
CA LYS A 220 12.56 -12.66 -1.34
C LYS A 220 12.88 -14.15 -1.17
N PHE A 221 14.16 -14.51 -1.07
CA PHE A 221 14.56 -15.88 -0.80
C PHE A 221 14.16 -16.29 0.63
N MET A 222 14.40 -15.44 1.61
CA MET A 222 13.98 -15.69 2.99
C MET A 222 12.45 -15.84 3.12
N ASP A 223 11.68 -15.07 2.37
CA ASP A 223 10.22 -15.11 2.38
C ASP A 223 9.64 -16.48 1.98
N LEU A 224 10.40 -17.32 1.25
CA LEU A 224 9.98 -18.71 0.96
C LEU A 224 9.75 -19.52 2.24
N PHE A 225 10.45 -19.20 3.32
CA PHE A 225 10.39 -19.91 4.59
C PHE A 225 9.76 -19.08 5.71
N CYS A 226 9.98 -17.79 5.71
CA CYS A 226 9.62 -16.87 6.82
C CYS A 226 8.25 -16.23 6.66
N SER A 227 7.70 -16.16 5.45
CA SER A 227 6.44 -15.45 5.16
C SER A 227 5.20 -15.92 5.97
N PRO A 228 5.10 -17.14 6.51
CA PRO A 228 4.01 -17.49 7.42
C PRO A 228 4.13 -16.82 8.80
N PHE A 229 5.33 -16.46 9.24
CA PHE A 229 5.64 -16.08 10.62
C PHE A 229 5.86 -14.58 10.79
N PHE A 230 6.65 -13.96 9.93
CA PHE A 230 6.99 -12.54 10.01
C PHE A 230 7.46 -11.93 8.69
N GLY A 231 7.37 -10.61 8.58
CA GLY A 231 7.87 -9.76 7.51
C GLY A 231 7.55 -8.30 7.82
N LYS A 232 8.15 -7.39 7.10
CA LYS A 232 7.96 -5.95 7.29
C LYS A 232 6.54 -5.49 6.92
N ASN A 233 5.90 -6.23 6.02
CA ASN A 233 4.54 -5.96 5.54
C ASN A 233 3.70 -7.23 5.58
N VAL A 234 2.38 -7.06 5.54
CA VAL A 234 1.41 -8.14 5.37
C VAL A 234 0.64 -7.94 4.07
N PHE A 235 0.54 -9.01 3.29
CA PHE A 235 -0.29 -9.12 2.10
C PHE A 235 -1.56 -9.90 2.42
N VAL A 236 -2.70 -9.45 1.90
CA VAL A 236 -3.97 -10.18 1.98
C VAL A 236 -4.67 -10.13 0.63
N LEU A 237 -5.21 -11.29 0.23
CA LEU A 237 -6.19 -11.46 -0.84
C LEU A 237 -7.53 -11.80 -0.18
N ALA A 238 -8.53 -10.97 -0.42
CA ALA A 238 -9.88 -11.16 0.08
C ALA A 238 -10.90 -11.01 -1.05
N GLN A 239 -12.06 -11.63 -0.90
CA GLN A 239 -13.14 -11.58 -1.86
C GLN A 239 -14.38 -11.01 -1.18
N ARG A 240 -15.13 -10.15 -1.88
CA ARG A 240 -16.43 -9.70 -1.44
C ARG A 240 -17.35 -10.91 -1.22
N LYS A 241 -17.91 -11.01 -0.03
CA LYS A 241 -18.95 -12.01 0.27
C LYS A 241 -20.25 -11.59 -0.42
N ASP A 242 -20.91 -12.54 -1.07
CA ASP A 242 -22.23 -12.36 -1.71
C ASP A 242 -23.33 -12.01 -0.69
#